data_30e5a7eea4bb5a1ff42a8deb9ded5d00
#
_entry.id   30e5a7eea4bb5a1ff42a8deb9ded5d00
#
_cell.length_a   1.000
_cell.length_b   1.000
_cell.length_c   1.000
_cell.angle_alpha   90.00
_cell.angle_beta   90.00
_cell.angle_gamma   90.00
#
_symmetry.space_group_name_H-M   'P 1'
#
loop_
_entity.id
_entity.type
_entity.pdbx_description
1 polymer ?
#
loop_
_entity_poly.entity_id
_entity_poly.type
_entity_poly.pdbx_seq_one_letter_code
_entity_poly.pdbx_strand_id
1 'polypeptide(L)'
;GTPAMRMEAQAAFPEYLKSVTYFGDAWPINFWGTEDDNMEVNFTRIKADGFNSIILVVPWREFQPGDMGNMYNEAAFSKLDKIMKCADDHGLMVTLRIGYCWDYAGDASLPDRYSGIVQDGSNDRKMWLDYCKTIYSRVSDYGNFQGGFITWEDFWDYTTNMDRELTRSLSLRMASWSGYQDYLKAHYSLEEISALYGKTFSDYSEIWIPERKRPEAKLFFEFYDSFLTKLLSESQEVFPGLSMEVRSDGDPIYQADGSYAYYSHYATYPCADAEYSSLMYSVSLGQQNVSDHISAETALAAMQKNMNNLIGKSGKKYFMEQLLYMDSTEAFSYNTQIEEAQVGDFVKNLAPILKDTTCGYGLWVYRNYVNDCVYNGQFALGTTGWETTGTVQNTEHDGSKAISLEKGSVITQKVQGRLAKRDQIHVKFWAAPKNGTAKVTFQIGDQKKTVQVREAGNYEFSIPWQVNYDLSITTDRGVTLDNIKMYTHEQYGRIYDTDGNEQDLAASFRELNKALD
;
A
#
# COMPACT_ATOMS: atom_id res chain seq x y z
N GLY A 1 -17.99 23.22 7.86
CA GLY A 1 -18.74 22.99 9.08
C GLY A 1 -18.45 24.03 10.16
N THR A 2 -19.34 24.16 11.12
CA THR A 2 -19.14 25.01 12.27
C THR A 2 -18.02 24.47 13.17
N PRO A 3 -17.35 25.31 14.00
CA PRO A 3 -16.35 24.83 14.96
C PRO A 3 -16.88 23.73 15.89
N ALA A 4 -18.15 23.82 16.31
CA ALA A 4 -18.77 22.79 17.15
C ALA A 4 -18.87 21.43 16.46
N MET A 5 -19.26 21.39 15.18
CA MET A 5 -19.30 20.15 14.40
C MET A 5 -17.90 19.53 14.25
N ARG A 6 -16.87 20.35 14.03
CA ARG A 6 -15.49 19.85 13.96
C ARG A 6 -15.03 19.25 15.28
N MET A 7 -15.39 19.86 16.42
CA MET A 7 -15.03 19.34 17.74
C MET A 7 -15.71 18.01 18.04
N GLU A 8 -16.97 17.85 17.67
CA GLU A 8 -17.71 16.59 17.85
C GLU A 8 -17.12 15.45 17.00
N ALA A 9 -16.69 15.76 15.76
CA ALA A 9 -16.11 14.78 14.85
C ALA A 9 -14.67 14.33 15.21
N GLN A 10 -14.09 14.81 16.32
CA GLN A 10 -12.71 14.54 16.71
C GLN A 10 -12.53 13.41 17.71
N ALA A 11 -13.61 12.88 18.28
CA ALA A 11 -13.56 11.91 19.37
C ALA A 11 -13.30 10.47 18.91
N ALA A 12 -12.73 10.26 17.70
CA ALA A 12 -12.49 8.94 17.14
C ALA A 12 -11.49 8.11 17.95
N PHE A 13 -10.50 8.76 18.57
CA PHE A 13 -9.45 8.10 19.33
C PHE A 13 -9.40 8.63 20.76
N PRO A 14 -9.16 7.76 21.77
CA PRO A 14 -9.09 8.18 23.18
C PRO A 14 -7.92 9.13 23.46
N GLU A 15 -6.86 9.03 22.66
CA GLU A 15 -5.70 9.93 22.69
C GLU A 15 -5.24 10.19 21.26
N TYR A 16 -4.42 11.24 21.07
CA TYR A 16 -3.87 11.55 19.75
C TYR A 16 -2.93 10.43 19.29
N LEU A 17 -3.23 9.78 18.15
CA LEU A 17 -2.41 8.71 17.62
C LEU A 17 -1.18 9.26 16.90
N LYS A 18 -0.02 8.78 17.31
CA LYS A 18 1.28 9.02 16.67
C LYS A 18 1.78 7.69 16.17
N SER A 19 1.64 7.45 14.87
CA SER A 19 1.74 6.11 14.30
C SER A 19 2.88 5.97 13.32
N VAL A 20 3.40 4.75 13.21
CA VAL A 20 4.23 4.32 12.10
C VAL A 20 3.54 3.18 11.37
N THR A 21 3.64 3.14 10.04
CA THR A 21 3.26 1.94 9.30
C THR A 21 4.33 0.90 9.52
N TYR A 22 3.93 -0.26 10.07
CA TYR A 22 4.85 -1.29 10.49
C TYR A 22 4.80 -2.51 9.58
N PHE A 23 5.94 -2.87 9.01
CA PHE A 23 6.11 -4.07 8.21
C PHE A 23 7.53 -4.68 8.37
N GLY A 24 8.16 -4.44 9.52
CA GLY A 24 9.51 -4.93 9.78
C GLY A 24 10.52 -4.38 8.78
N ASP A 25 11.28 -5.26 8.16
CA ASP A 25 12.21 -4.97 7.07
C ASP A 25 11.76 -5.56 5.72
N ALA A 26 10.53 -6.04 5.65
CA ALA A 26 9.94 -6.65 4.45
C ALA A 26 8.82 -5.77 3.88
N TRP A 27 8.77 -5.67 2.55
CA TRP A 27 7.65 -4.99 1.87
C TRP A 27 6.30 -5.53 2.36
N PRO A 28 5.26 -4.69 2.55
CA PRO A 28 4.00 -5.13 3.16
C PRO A 28 3.38 -6.40 2.59
N ILE A 29 3.54 -6.66 1.29
CA ILE A 29 3.05 -7.88 0.65
C ILE A 29 3.81 -9.12 1.15
N ASN A 30 5.12 -8.99 1.34
CA ASN A 30 5.99 -10.08 1.77
C ASN A 30 6.01 -10.25 3.29
N PHE A 31 5.66 -9.22 4.03
CA PHE A 31 5.75 -9.17 5.50
C PHE A 31 5.04 -10.35 6.17
N TRP A 32 3.84 -10.71 5.72
CA TRP A 32 3.04 -11.78 6.32
C TRP A 32 3.61 -13.18 6.10
N GLY A 33 4.48 -13.34 5.12
CA GLY A 33 5.26 -14.55 4.88
C GLY A 33 6.60 -14.60 5.61
N THR A 34 6.92 -13.62 6.46
CA THR A 34 8.14 -13.62 7.27
C THR A 34 7.86 -14.17 8.67
N GLU A 35 8.84 -14.82 9.29
CA GLU A 35 8.68 -15.42 10.62
C GLU A 35 9.11 -14.52 11.74
N ASP A 36 10.33 -14.00 11.64
CA ASP A 36 10.95 -13.18 12.68
C ASP A 36 11.40 -11.85 12.10
N ASP A 37 10.73 -10.82 12.53
CA ASP A 37 11.01 -9.44 12.15
C ASP A 37 11.58 -8.63 13.32
N ASN A 38 12.04 -9.29 14.38
CA ASN A 38 12.49 -8.65 15.61
C ASN A 38 11.43 -7.72 16.22
N MET A 39 10.22 -8.16 16.28
CA MET A 39 9.05 -7.37 16.66
C MET A 39 9.22 -6.67 18.00
N GLU A 40 9.73 -7.37 19.04
CA GLU A 40 9.94 -6.78 20.36
C GLU A 40 10.96 -5.64 20.34
N VAL A 41 12.06 -5.82 19.62
CA VAL A 41 13.10 -4.80 19.45
C VAL A 41 12.53 -3.59 18.72
N ASN A 42 11.79 -3.83 17.62
CA ASN A 42 11.18 -2.78 16.83
C ASN A 42 10.13 -2.00 17.62
N PHE A 43 9.27 -2.69 18.36
CA PHE A 43 8.21 -2.02 19.14
C PHE A 43 8.78 -1.23 20.33
N THR A 44 9.81 -1.73 20.97
CA THR A 44 10.55 -0.99 21.99
C THR A 44 11.12 0.32 21.43
N ARG A 45 11.72 0.26 20.24
CA ARG A 45 12.27 1.43 19.55
C ARG A 45 11.19 2.43 19.14
N ILE A 46 10.11 1.96 18.54
CA ILE A 46 8.97 2.79 18.13
C ILE A 46 8.43 3.55 19.35
N LYS A 47 8.25 2.87 20.47
CA LYS A 47 7.79 3.48 21.72
C LYS A 47 8.78 4.51 22.25
N ALA A 48 10.09 4.20 22.23
CA ALA A 48 11.14 5.11 22.66
C ALA A 48 11.23 6.38 21.82
N ASP A 49 10.88 6.29 20.53
CA ASP A 49 10.81 7.45 19.63
C ASP A 49 9.54 8.29 19.82
N GLY A 50 8.70 7.95 20.79
CA GLY A 50 7.53 8.72 21.18
C GLY A 50 6.25 8.39 20.40
N PHE A 51 6.26 7.36 19.57
CA PHE A 51 5.04 6.85 18.94
C PHE A 51 4.23 6.01 19.93
N ASN A 52 2.91 6.04 19.80
CA ASN A 52 2.01 5.25 20.63
C ASN A 52 1.15 4.27 19.81
N SER A 53 1.38 4.19 18.51
CA SER A 53 0.52 3.44 17.61
C SER A 53 1.31 2.90 16.42
N ILE A 54 0.81 1.80 15.89
CA ILE A 54 1.26 1.26 14.60
C ILE A 54 0.07 1.11 13.65
N ILE A 55 0.34 1.21 12.36
CA ILE A 55 -0.61 0.90 11.31
C ILE A 55 -0.12 -0.38 10.63
N LEU A 56 -0.99 -1.38 10.56
CA LEU A 56 -0.71 -2.63 9.86
C LEU A 56 -1.42 -2.65 8.52
N VAL A 57 -0.66 -2.85 7.46
CA VAL A 57 -1.20 -3.10 6.13
C VAL A 57 -1.66 -4.56 6.07
N VAL A 58 -2.94 -4.77 5.77
CA VAL A 58 -3.57 -6.10 5.73
C VAL A 58 -3.98 -6.40 4.28
N PRO A 59 -3.06 -6.93 3.45
CA PRO A 59 -3.36 -7.14 2.04
C PRO A 59 -4.48 -8.16 1.85
N TRP A 60 -5.43 -7.86 1.00
CA TRP A 60 -6.60 -8.70 0.79
C TRP A 60 -6.23 -10.14 0.39
N ARG A 61 -5.36 -10.27 -0.61
CA ARG A 61 -4.93 -11.59 -1.10
C ARG A 61 -4.15 -12.39 -0.06
N GLU A 62 -3.38 -11.74 0.80
CA GLU A 62 -2.56 -12.43 1.80
C GLU A 62 -3.40 -13.10 2.88
N PHE A 63 -4.54 -12.51 3.23
CA PHE A 63 -5.46 -13.07 4.22
C PHE A 63 -6.55 -13.96 3.60
N GLN A 64 -6.96 -13.67 2.37
CA GLN A 64 -7.97 -14.43 1.62
C GLN A 64 -7.45 -14.73 0.21
N PRO A 65 -6.54 -15.72 0.06
CA PRO A 65 -5.84 -15.97 -1.20
C PRO A 65 -6.67 -16.68 -2.28
N GLY A 66 -7.77 -17.33 -1.92
CA GLY A 66 -8.57 -18.13 -2.87
C GLY A 66 -9.60 -17.29 -3.64
N ASP A 67 -9.88 -17.68 -4.87
CA ASP A 67 -10.92 -17.04 -5.70
C ASP A 67 -12.34 -17.46 -5.26
N MET A 68 -12.45 -18.51 -4.48
CA MET A 68 -13.72 -19.11 -4.06
C MET A 68 -14.31 -18.52 -2.78
N GLY A 69 -13.67 -17.49 -2.20
CA GLY A 69 -14.22 -16.71 -1.09
C GLY A 69 -14.18 -17.34 0.30
N ASN A 70 -13.80 -18.59 0.42
CA ASN A 70 -13.80 -19.34 1.68
C ASN A 70 -12.43 -19.89 2.08
N MET A 71 -11.38 -19.46 1.39
CA MET A 71 -10.01 -19.82 1.70
C MET A 71 -9.33 -18.68 2.45
N TYR A 72 -8.82 -18.98 3.64
CA TYR A 72 -8.10 -18.04 4.46
C TYR A 72 -6.70 -18.55 4.77
N ASN A 73 -5.75 -17.62 4.87
CA ASN A 73 -4.38 -17.94 5.25
C ASN A 73 -4.21 -17.85 6.76
N GLU A 74 -4.34 -18.99 7.45
CA GLU A 74 -4.23 -19.04 8.91
C GLU A 74 -2.83 -18.61 9.41
N ALA A 75 -1.79 -18.76 8.62
CA ALA A 75 -0.46 -18.28 9.00
C ALA A 75 -0.44 -16.75 9.12
N ALA A 76 -1.09 -16.02 8.18
CA ALA A 76 -1.23 -14.58 8.25
C ALA A 76 -2.05 -14.14 9.47
N PHE A 77 -3.17 -14.80 9.74
CA PHE A 77 -3.99 -14.51 10.94
C PHE A 77 -3.25 -14.81 12.24
N SER A 78 -2.48 -15.88 12.30
CA SER A 78 -1.65 -16.20 13.47
C SER A 78 -0.58 -15.13 13.71
N LYS A 79 0.02 -14.63 12.65
CA LYS A 79 0.97 -13.51 12.75
C LYS A 79 0.28 -12.22 13.22
N LEU A 80 -0.92 -11.94 12.71
CA LEU A 80 -1.72 -10.80 13.16
C LEU A 80 -1.99 -10.87 14.67
N ASP A 81 -2.39 -12.04 15.17
CA ASP A 81 -2.61 -12.25 16.60
C ASP A 81 -1.33 -11.98 17.42
N LYS A 82 -0.18 -12.47 16.95
CA LYS A 82 1.11 -12.21 17.61
C LYS A 82 1.46 -10.73 17.64
N ILE A 83 1.21 -10.02 16.54
CA ILE A 83 1.47 -8.58 16.45
C ILE A 83 0.57 -7.83 17.41
N MET A 84 -0.74 -8.13 17.42
CA MET A 84 -1.69 -7.48 18.32
C MET A 84 -1.26 -7.62 19.77
N LYS A 85 -0.90 -8.83 20.19
CA LYS A 85 -0.46 -9.13 21.55
C LYS A 85 0.85 -8.43 21.89
N CYS A 86 1.85 -8.50 21.03
CA CYS A 86 3.14 -7.87 21.24
C CYS A 86 3.02 -6.35 21.30
N ALA A 87 2.20 -5.75 20.44
CA ALA A 87 1.92 -4.33 20.45
C ALA A 87 1.26 -3.90 21.77
N ASP A 88 0.29 -4.68 22.27
CA ASP A 88 -0.36 -4.42 23.55
C ASP A 88 0.64 -4.48 24.72
N ASP A 89 1.50 -5.50 24.73
CA ASP A 89 2.57 -5.65 25.74
C ASP A 89 3.54 -4.45 25.76
N HIS A 90 3.67 -3.74 24.64
CA HIS A 90 4.55 -2.56 24.51
C HIS A 90 3.79 -1.23 24.58
N GLY A 91 2.49 -1.26 24.90
CA GLY A 91 1.67 -0.06 25.01
C GLY A 91 1.39 0.63 23.67
N LEU A 92 1.37 -0.13 22.57
CA LEU A 92 1.08 0.39 21.24
C LEU A 92 -0.33 0.04 20.80
N MET A 93 -1.06 1.06 20.36
CA MET A 93 -2.36 0.92 19.69
C MET A 93 -2.15 0.40 18.25
N VAL A 94 -3.17 -0.22 17.68
CA VAL A 94 -3.09 -0.77 16.32
C VAL A 94 -4.28 -0.33 15.49
N THR A 95 -3.99 0.27 14.34
CA THR A 95 -4.98 0.58 13.30
C THR A 95 -4.68 -0.28 12.07
N LEU A 96 -5.73 -0.81 11.41
CA LEU A 96 -5.56 -1.65 10.24
C LEU A 96 -5.84 -0.87 8.94
N ARG A 97 -4.93 -0.98 7.99
CA ARG A 97 -5.13 -0.54 6.60
C ARG A 97 -5.53 -1.76 5.78
N ILE A 98 -6.78 -1.81 5.34
CA ILE A 98 -7.34 -2.98 4.66
C ILE A 98 -7.52 -2.75 3.16
N GLY A 99 -7.52 -3.82 2.39
CA GLY A 99 -7.72 -3.79 0.96
C GLY A 99 -6.47 -3.53 0.14
N TYR A 100 -5.30 -3.53 0.75
CA TYR A 100 -4.04 -3.25 0.07
C TYR A 100 -3.68 -4.32 -0.96
N CYS A 101 -3.25 -3.89 -2.16
CA CYS A 101 -2.86 -4.79 -3.24
C CYS A 101 -1.67 -4.27 -4.06
N TRP A 102 -1.08 -3.17 -3.67
CA TRP A 102 -0.02 -2.50 -4.42
C TRP A 102 1.20 -3.41 -4.62
N ASP A 103 1.67 -3.51 -5.86
CA ASP A 103 2.81 -4.34 -6.26
C ASP A 103 2.67 -5.84 -5.91
N TYR A 104 1.45 -6.35 -5.91
CA TYR A 104 1.22 -7.76 -5.63
C TYR A 104 1.64 -8.61 -6.83
N ALA A 105 2.85 -9.15 -6.75
CA ALA A 105 3.43 -9.95 -7.80
C ALA A 105 2.70 -11.27 -8.00
N GLY A 106 2.49 -11.64 -9.26
CA GLY A 106 2.13 -13.00 -9.64
C GLY A 106 0.69 -13.43 -9.38
N ASP A 107 -0.18 -12.56 -8.85
CA ASP A 107 -1.60 -12.90 -8.65
C ASP A 107 -2.48 -12.23 -9.69
N ALA A 108 -2.71 -12.92 -10.80
CA ALA A 108 -3.57 -12.44 -11.88
C ALA A 108 -5.05 -12.33 -11.47
N SER A 109 -5.47 -12.98 -10.37
CA SER A 109 -6.86 -12.92 -9.90
C SER A 109 -7.17 -11.62 -9.16
N LEU A 110 -6.16 -10.96 -8.61
CA LEU A 110 -6.36 -9.77 -7.78
C LEU A 110 -6.95 -8.58 -8.54
N PRO A 111 -6.46 -8.21 -9.74
CA PRO A 111 -7.13 -7.19 -10.56
C PRO A 111 -8.60 -7.51 -10.84
N ASP A 112 -8.92 -8.77 -11.11
CA ASP A 112 -10.30 -9.20 -11.35
C ASP A 112 -11.19 -8.99 -10.12
N ARG A 113 -10.68 -9.27 -8.92
CA ARG A 113 -11.42 -9.00 -7.68
C ARG A 113 -11.76 -7.52 -7.53
N TYR A 114 -10.78 -6.64 -7.72
CA TYR A 114 -11.00 -5.19 -7.62
C TYR A 114 -11.92 -4.65 -8.70
N SER A 115 -11.91 -5.25 -9.88
CA SER A 115 -12.88 -4.94 -10.93
C SER A 115 -14.27 -5.47 -10.58
N GLY A 116 -14.35 -6.70 -10.07
CA GLY A 116 -15.60 -7.37 -9.72
C GLY A 116 -16.35 -6.76 -8.56
N ILE A 117 -15.63 -6.17 -7.62
CA ILE A 117 -16.22 -5.56 -6.43
C ILE A 117 -17.14 -4.37 -6.74
N VAL A 118 -16.97 -3.74 -7.89
CA VAL A 118 -17.78 -2.58 -8.32
C VAL A 118 -19.23 -2.98 -8.56
N GLN A 119 -19.47 -4.21 -9.01
CA GLN A 119 -20.82 -4.69 -9.29
C GLN A 119 -21.56 -5.06 -8.00
N ASP A 120 -22.74 -4.48 -7.81
CA ASP A 120 -23.61 -4.78 -6.67
C ASP A 120 -23.92 -6.29 -6.58
N GLY A 121 -23.75 -6.87 -5.39
CA GLY A 121 -24.07 -8.27 -5.13
C GLY A 121 -23.18 -9.30 -5.82
N SER A 122 -22.04 -8.88 -6.40
CA SER A 122 -21.09 -9.79 -7.01
C SER A 122 -20.46 -10.74 -5.99
N ASN A 123 -19.91 -11.85 -6.46
CA ASN A 123 -19.13 -12.75 -5.60
C ASN A 123 -17.91 -12.04 -5.02
N ASP A 124 -17.25 -11.19 -5.77
CA ASP A 124 -16.09 -10.43 -5.30
C ASP A 124 -16.49 -9.45 -4.18
N ARG A 125 -17.67 -8.81 -4.28
CA ARG A 125 -18.20 -7.97 -3.20
C ARG A 125 -18.46 -8.78 -1.94
N LYS A 126 -19.02 -9.98 -2.05
CA LYS A 126 -19.24 -10.90 -0.92
C LYS A 126 -17.91 -11.33 -0.30
N MET A 127 -16.93 -11.67 -1.11
CA MET A 127 -15.57 -12.01 -0.64
C MET A 127 -14.96 -10.86 0.14
N TRP A 128 -15.11 -9.63 -0.34
CA TRP A 128 -14.63 -8.44 0.36
C TRP A 128 -15.29 -8.29 1.74
N LEU A 129 -16.60 -8.42 1.81
CA LEU A 129 -17.32 -8.30 3.08
C LEU A 129 -16.95 -9.42 4.06
N ASP A 130 -16.75 -10.64 3.57
CA ASP A 130 -16.27 -11.76 4.39
C ASP A 130 -14.85 -11.52 4.92
N TYR A 131 -13.97 -11.00 4.09
CA TYR A 131 -12.63 -10.58 4.46
C TYR A 131 -12.67 -9.52 5.58
N CYS A 132 -13.42 -8.45 5.41
CA CYS A 132 -13.60 -7.42 6.43
C CYS A 132 -14.14 -7.99 7.75
N LYS A 133 -15.18 -8.82 7.67
CA LYS A 133 -15.80 -9.47 8.82
C LYS A 133 -14.84 -10.37 9.58
N THR A 134 -14.09 -11.19 8.84
CA THR A 134 -13.15 -12.15 9.44
C THR A 134 -12.01 -11.45 10.15
N ILE A 135 -11.45 -10.41 9.54
CA ILE A 135 -10.40 -9.58 10.17
C ILE A 135 -10.95 -8.94 11.45
N TYR A 136 -12.08 -8.27 11.36
CA TYR A 136 -12.67 -7.60 12.53
C TYR A 136 -12.92 -8.58 13.68
N SER A 137 -13.43 -9.76 13.39
CA SER A 137 -13.70 -10.80 14.42
C SER A 137 -12.42 -11.26 15.14
N ARG A 138 -11.26 -11.23 14.45
CA ARG A 138 -9.98 -11.66 15.03
C ARG A 138 -9.32 -10.59 15.91
N VAL A 139 -9.60 -9.32 15.71
CA VAL A 139 -8.90 -8.24 16.40
C VAL A 139 -9.77 -7.41 17.33
N SER A 140 -11.08 -7.46 17.20
CA SER A 140 -12.01 -6.59 17.93
C SER A 140 -11.97 -6.73 19.45
N ASP A 141 -11.57 -7.88 19.98
CA ASP A 141 -11.49 -8.13 21.42
C ASP A 141 -10.17 -7.64 22.04
N TYR A 142 -9.17 -7.28 21.23
CA TYR A 142 -7.94 -6.71 21.77
C TYR A 142 -8.17 -5.27 22.24
N GLY A 143 -7.73 -4.96 23.46
CA GLY A 143 -7.92 -3.62 24.06
C GLY A 143 -7.17 -2.49 23.35
N ASN A 144 -6.13 -2.83 22.58
CA ASN A 144 -5.32 -1.87 21.81
C ASN A 144 -5.78 -1.73 20.34
N PHE A 145 -6.84 -2.40 19.94
CA PHE A 145 -7.39 -2.25 18.59
C PHE A 145 -8.12 -0.91 18.45
N GLN A 146 -7.77 -0.12 17.44
CA GLN A 146 -8.31 1.23 17.20
C GLN A 146 -9.10 1.37 15.91
N GLY A 147 -9.54 0.25 15.32
CA GLY A 147 -10.30 0.29 14.08
C GLY A 147 -9.43 0.18 12.83
N GLY A 148 -9.94 0.69 11.74
CA GLY A 148 -9.26 0.56 10.47
C GLY A 148 -9.79 1.51 9.41
N PHE A 149 -9.14 1.49 8.26
CA PHE A 149 -9.57 2.23 7.09
C PHE A 149 -9.34 1.44 5.81
N ILE A 150 -10.20 1.67 4.81
CA ILE A 150 -10.05 1.10 3.49
C ILE A 150 -9.06 1.97 2.71
N THR A 151 -8.08 1.34 2.07
CA THR A 151 -7.14 2.05 1.19
C THR A 151 -7.82 2.41 -0.14
N TRP A 152 -7.94 3.70 -0.43
CA TRP A 152 -8.62 4.19 -1.63
C TRP A 152 -7.78 4.01 -2.89
N GLU A 153 -6.48 4.21 -2.79
CA GLU A 153 -5.55 4.25 -3.92
C GLU A 153 -5.56 2.96 -4.74
N ASP A 154 -5.63 1.83 -4.08
CA ASP A 154 -5.58 0.53 -4.75
C ASP A 154 -6.85 0.26 -5.58
N PHE A 155 -8.01 0.64 -5.07
CA PHE A 155 -9.27 0.50 -5.80
C PHE A 155 -9.29 1.35 -7.06
N TRP A 156 -8.84 2.59 -6.92
CA TRP A 156 -8.81 3.55 -8.00
C TRP A 156 -7.93 3.10 -9.15
N ASP A 157 -6.71 2.66 -8.87
CA ASP A 157 -5.75 2.27 -9.89
C ASP A 157 -6.22 1.11 -10.75
N TYR A 158 -6.83 0.10 -10.17
CA TYR A 158 -7.33 -1.03 -10.95
C TYR A 158 -8.52 -0.65 -11.82
N THR A 159 -9.40 0.18 -11.34
CA THR A 159 -10.62 0.52 -12.08
C THR A 159 -10.39 1.56 -13.16
N THR A 160 -9.60 2.60 -12.89
CA THR A 160 -9.35 3.66 -13.88
C THR A 160 -8.33 3.29 -14.95
N ASN A 161 -7.43 2.36 -14.66
CA ASN A 161 -6.45 1.91 -15.64
C ASN A 161 -7.02 0.91 -16.65
N MET A 162 -8.21 0.39 -16.41
CA MET A 162 -8.85 -0.58 -17.31
C MET A 162 -8.99 -0.06 -18.74
N ASP A 163 -9.33 1.22 -18.92
CA ASP A 163 -9.52 1.79 -20.25
C ASP A 163 -8.25 1.82 -21.10
N ARG A 164 -7.07 1.90 -20.48
CA ARG A 164 -5.79 1.96 -21.20
C ARG A 164 -5.43 0.68 -21.92
N GLU A 165 -5.87 -0.46 -21.41
CA GLU A 165 -5.52 -1.79 -21.89
C GLU A 165 -6.69 -2.49 -22.59
N LEU A 166 -7.86 -1.88 -22.60
CA LEU A 166 -9.06 -2.48 -23.13
C LEU A 166 -9.39 -2.02 -24.55
N THR A 167 -9.86 -2.96 -25.36
CA THR A 167 -10.53 -2.62 -26.63
C THR A 167 -11.83 -1.86 -26.33
N ARG A 168 -12.33 -1.12 -27.31
CA ARG A 168 -13.64 -0.44 -27.17
C ARG A 168 -14.77 -1.42 -26.80
N SER A 169 -14.78 -2.60 -27.39
CA SER A 169 -15.77 -3.64 -27.08
C SER A 169 -15.70 -4.07 -25.61
N LEU A 170 -14.50 -4.24 -25.06
CA LEU A 170 -14.32 -4.64 -23.67
C LEU A 170 -14.67 -3.51 -22.72
N SER A 171 -14.29 -2.28 -23.05
CA SER A 171 -14.67 -1.08 -22.27
C SER A 171 -16.19 -0.90 -22.20
N LEU A 172 -16.91 -1.15 -23.30
CA LEU A 172 -18.38 -1.12 -23.32
C LEU A 172 -18.99 -2.19 -22.41
N ARG A 173 -18.47 -3.41 -22.43
CA ARG A 173 -18.93 -4.49 -21.54
C ARG A 173 -18.71 -4.15 -20.08
N MET A 174 -17.55 -3.59 -19.77
CA MET A 174 -17.24 -3.16 -18.41
C MET A 174 -18.12 -2.00 -17.95
N ALA A 175 -18.40 -1.05 -18.82
CA ALA A 175 -19.29 0.07 -18.53
C ALA A 175 -20.71 -0.41 -18.20
N SER A 176 -21.21 -1.40 -18.95
CA SER A 176 -22.50 -2.05 -18.68
C SER A 176 -22.47 -2.85 -17.37
N TRP A 177 -21.49 -3.70 -17.24
CA TRP A 177 -21.37 -4.66 -16.14
C TRP A 177 -21.13 -4.00 -14.78
N SER A 178 -20.32 -2.95 -14.73
CA SER A 178 -20.00 -2.22 -13.49
C SER A 178 -21.19 -1.42 -12.93
N GLY A 179 -22.20 -1.12 -13.75
CA GLY A 179 -23.30 -0.23 -13.39
C GLY A 179 -23.08 1.23 -13.80
N TYR A 180 -21.97 1.55 -14.47
CA TYR A 180 -21.67 2.92 -14.90
C TYR A 180 -22.74 3.47 -15.86
N GLN A 181 -23.17 2.68 -16.86
CA GLN A 181 -24.23 3.09 -17.79
C GLN A 181 -25.56 3.34 -17.08
N ASP A 182 -25.92 2.50 -16.12
CA ASP A 182 -27.14 2.67 -15.31
C ASP A 182 -27.07 3.93 -14.44
N TYR A 183 -25.90 4.20 -13.86
CA TYR A 183 -25.67 5.43 -13.10
C TYR A 183 -25.85 6.66 -13.98
N LEU A 184 -25.30 6.67 -15.18
CA LEU A 184 -25.44 7.78 -16.12
C LEU A 184 -26.90 7.99 -16.53
N LYS A 185 -27.63 6.91 -16.80
CA LYS A 185 -29.04 6.97 -17.15
C LYS A 185 -29.88 7.59 -16.03
N ALA A 186 -29.54 7.34 -14.79
CA ALA A 186 -30.23 7.88 -13.63
C ALA A 186 -29.91 9.36 -13.35
N HIS A 187 -28.76 9.88 -13.82
CA HIS A 187 -28.25 11.20 -13.42
C HIS A 187 -28.07 12.20 -14.57
N TYR A 188 -27.94 11.73 -15.81
CA TYR A 188 -27.58 12.58 -16.95
C TYR A 188 -28.42 12.25 -18.19
N SER A 189 -28.71 13.28 -19.00
CA SER A 189 -29.26 13.08 -20.33
C SER A 189 -28.19 12.61 -21.32
N LEU A 190 -28.59 11.95 -22.40
CA LEU A 190 -27.66 11.57 -23.47
C LEU A 190 -26.99 12.79 -24.11
N GLU A 191 -27.69 13.93 -24.18
CA GLU A 191 -27.15 15.18 -24.70
C GLU A 191 -26.00 15.71 -23.83
N GLU A 192 -26.18 15.72 -22.51
CA GLU A 192 -25.13 16.12 -21.55
C GLU A 192 -23.90 15.23 -21.66
N ILE A 193 -24.09 13.91 -21.72
CA ILE A 193 -23.02 12.94 -21.86
C ILE A 193 -22.31 13.09 -23.19
N SER A 194 -23.07 13.21 -24.28
CA SER A 194 -22.52 13.38 -25.63
C SER A 194 -21.65 14.64 -25.74
N ALA A 195 -22.03 15.72 -25.08
CA ALA A 195 -21.26 16.96 -25.07
C ALA A 195 -19.89 16.75 -24.39
N LEU A 196 -19.83 16.01 -23.29
CA LEU A 196 -18.57 15.71 -22.58
C LEU A 196 -17.68 14.73 -23.35
N TYR A 197 -18.27 13.68 -23.93
CA TYR A 197 -17.50 12.68 -24.70
C TYR A 197 -17.07 13.20 -26.08
N GLY A 198 -17.67 14.29 -26.56
CA GLY A 198 -17.42 14.80 -27.91
C GLY A 198 -17.94 13.85 -28.99
N LYS A 199 -18.96 13.06 -28.69
CA LYS A 199 -19.58 12.09 -29.59
C LYS A 199 -21.09 12.03 -29.33
N THR A 200 -21.89 11.99 -30.38
CA THR A 200 -23.33 11.81 -30.24
C THR A 200 -23.68 10.36 -29.93
N PHE A 201 -24.32 10.14 -28.79
CA PHE A 201 -24.84 8.83 -28.41
C PHE A 201 -26.34 8.77 -28.64
N SER A 202 -26.81 7.63 -29.19
CA SER A 202 -28.23 7.36 -29.40
C SER A 202 -28.84 6.58 -28.23
N ASP A 203 -28.01 5.86 -27.47
CA ASP A 203 -28.42 5.06 -26.33
C ASP A 203 -27.32 4.99 -25.29
N TYR A 204 -27.68 4.81 -24.01
CA TYR A 204 -26.71 4.67 -22.91
C TYR A 204 -25.80 3.45 -23.04
N SER A 205 -26.27 2.40 -23.74
CA SER A 205 -25.48 1.19 -24.01
C SER A 205 -24.27 1.43 -24.91
N GLU A 206 -24.19 2.58 -25.58
CA GLU A 206 -23.04 2.95 -26.41
C GLU A 206 -21.89 3.60 -25.62
N ILE A 207 -22.10 3.90 -24.34
CA ILE A 207 -21.16 4.69 -23.53
C ILE A 207 -20.12 3.74 -22.92
N TRP A 208 -18.85 4.02 -23.21
CA TRP A 208 -17.69 3.28 -22.66
C TRP A 208 -17.11 3.95 -21.41
N ILE A 209 -16.24 3.25 -20.69
CA ILE A 209 -15.48 3.83 -19.57
C ILE A 209 -14.46 4.82 -20.13
N PRO A 210 -14.45 6.08 -19.66
CA PRO A 210 -13.56 7.10 -20.20
C PRO A 210 -12.10 6.90 -19.80
N GLU A 211 -11.19 7.41 -20.62
CA GLU A 211 -9.77 7.51 -20.27
C GLU A 211 -9.56 8.60 -19.22
N ARG A 212 -8.51 8.42 -18.42
CA ARG A 212 -8.06 9.45 -17.48
C ARG A 212 -7.74 10.76 -18.21
N LYS A 213 -7.94 11.88 -17.54
CA LYS A 213 -7.66 13.24 -18.01
C LYS A 213 -8.61 13.75 -19.09
N ARG A 214 -9.49 12.94 -19.64
CA ARG A 214 -10.51 13.39 -20.59
C ARG A 214 -11.63 14.15 -19.86
N PRO A 215 -12.31 15.10 -20.52
CA PRO A 215 -13.44 15.82 -19.90
C PRO A 215 -14.52 14.90 -19.33
N GLU A 216 -14.84 13.82 -20.03
CA GLU A 216 -15.82 12.82 -19.63
C GLU A 216 -15.39 11.97 -18.42
N ALA A 217 -14.13 11.96 -18.07
CA ALA A 217 -13.63 11.25 -16.88
C ALA A 217 -14.34 11.70 -15.60
N LYS A 218 -14.79 12.95 -15.54
CA LYS A 218 -15.60 13.47 -14.44
C LYS A 218 -16.81 12.59 -14.12
N LEU A 219 -17.49 12.10 -15.15
CA LEU A 219 -18.69 11.25 -14.99
C LEU A 219 -18.34 9.92 -14.33
N PHE A 220 -17.22 9.33 -14.72
CA PHE A 220 -16.74 8.09 -14.13
C PHE A 220 -16.29 8.30 -12.69
N PHE A 221 -15.63 9.40 -12.39
CA PHE A 221 -15.23 9.75 -11.03
C PHE A 221 -16.42 9.89 -10.09
N GLU A 222 -17.47 10.55 -10.52
CA GLU A 222 -18.72 10.67 -9.75
C GLU A 222 -19.34 9.29 -9.46
N PHE A 223 -19.43 8.46 -10.48
CA PHE A 223 -19.90 7.08 -10.35
C PHE A 223 -19.06 6.27 -9.36
N TYR A 224 -17.74 6.33 -9.51
CA TYR A 224 -16.83 5.55 -8.70
C TYR A 224 -16.82 6.00 -7.24
N ASP A 225 -16.90 7.30 -6.99
CA ASP A 225 -17.04 7.85 -5.63
C ASP A 225 -18.35 7.40 -4.98
N SER A 226 -19.43 7.34 -5.75
CA SER A 226 -20.70 6.77 -5.29
C SER A 226 -20.58 5.29 -4.93
N PHE A 227 -19.88 4.53 -5.75
CA PHE A 227 -19.58 3.13 -5.45
C PHE A 227 -18.74 2.97 -4.16
N LEU A 228 -17.67 3.76 -4.01
CA LEU A 228 -16.82 3.70 -2.82
C LEU A 228 -17.58 4.06 -1.55
N THR A 229 -18.45 5.06 -1.60
CA THR A 229 -19.32 5.43 -0.48
C THR A 229 -20.23 4.26 -0.07
N LYS A 230 -20.79 3.57 -1.05
CA LYS A 230 -21.62 2.39 -0.81
C LYS A 230 -20.82 1.22 -0.26
N LEU A 231 -19.63 0.97 -0.82
CA LEU A 231 -18.73 -0.07 -0.33
C LEU A 231 -18.35 0.17 1.13
N LEU A 232 -18.04 1.41 1.49
CA LEU A 232 -17.75 1.79 2.87
C LEU A 232 -18.95 1.49 3.77
N SER A 233 -20.13 1.91 3.40
CA SER A 233 -21.37 1.69 4.16
C SER A 233 -21.64 0.20 4.42
N GLU A 234 -21.55 -0.62 3.37
CA GLU A 234 -21.71 -2.08 3.48
C GLU A 234 -20.61 -2.71 4.35
N SER A 235 -19.37 -2.23 4.20
CA SER A 235 -18.24 -2.73 4.99
C SER A 235 -18.36 -2.39 6.46
N GLN A 236 -18.93 -1.24 6.80
CA GLN A 236 -19.19 -0.82 8.19
C GLN A 236 -20.20 -1.72 8.90
N GLU A 237 -21.09 -2.38 8.19
CA GLU A 237 -22.02 -3.34 8.78
C GLU A 237 -21.30 -4.55 9.40
N VAL A 238 -20.15 -4.92 8.86
CA VAL A 238 -19.34 -6.08 9.30
C VAL A 238 -18.04 -5.68 9.99
N PHE A 239 -17.62 -4.41 9.83
CA PHE A 239 -16.45 -3.83 10.47
C PHE A 239 -16.84 -2.45 11.02
N PRO A 240 -17.46 -2.38 12.20
CA PRO A 240 -17.92 -1.12 12.78
C PRO A 240 -16.81 -0.09 12.94
N GLY A 241 -17.11 1.16 12.64
CA GLY A 241 -16.16 2.27 12.77
C GLY A 241 -15.13 2.36 11.63
N LEU A 242 -15.23 1.54 10.60
CA LEU A 242 -14.33 1.57 9.45
C LEU A 242 -14.37 2.94 8.77
N SER A 243 -13.20 3.46 8.42
CA SER A 243 -13.02 4.69 7.67
C SER A 243 -12.59 4.39 6.23
N MET A 244 -12.55 5.41 5.39
CA MET A 244 -12.04 5.32 4.02
C MET A 244 -10.90 6.31 3.87
N GLU A 245 -9.78 5.86 3.29
CA GLU A 245 -8.68 6.73 2.89
C GLU A 245 -9.12 7.63 1.74
N VAL A 246 -8.79 8.90 1.83
CA VAL A 246 -8.90 9.86 0.74
C VAL A 246 -7.56 10.53 0.50
N ARG A 247 -7.40 11.14 -0.67
CA ARG A 247 -6.18 11.86 -1.05
C ARG A 247 -6.41 13.37 -0.97
N SER A 248 -5.34 14.10 -0.69
CA SER A 248 -5.39 15.56 -0.63
C SER A 248 -5.45 16.23 -2.01
N ASP A 249 -5.03 15.52 -3.06
CA ASP A 249 -5.03 16.02 -4.44
C ASP A 249 -6.33 15.69 -5.17
N GLY A 250 -6.57 16.42 -6.27
CA GLY A 250 -7.64 16.11 -7.22
C GLY A 250 -7.09 15.42 -8.46
N ASP A 251 -7.96 14.78 -9.24
CA ASP A 251 -7.59 14.18 -10.52
C ASP A 251 -7.67 15.23 -11.65
N PRO A 252 -6.62 15.36 -12.49
CA PRO A 252 -6.62 16.33 -13.57
C PRO A 252 -7.57 15.94 -14.71
N ILE A 253 -8.34 16.92 -15.18
CA ILE A 253 -9.27 16.79 -16.31
C ILE A 253 -8.94 17.88 -17.32
N TYR A 254 -8.71 17.52 -18.59
CA TYR A 254 -8.52 18.48 -19.67
C TYR A 254 -9.81 19.23 -19.97
N GLN A 255 -9.67 20.54 -20.17
CA GLN A 255 -10.75 21.41 -20.63
C GLN A 255 -10.62 21.68 -22.13
N ALA A 256 -11.70 22.20 -22.73
CA ALA A 256 -11.73 22.53 -24.15
C ALA A 256 -10.68 23.56 -24.57
N ASP A 257 -10.26 24.43 -23.64
CA ASP A 257 -9.23 25.45 -23.88
C ASP A 257 -7.79 24.94 -23.69
N GLY A 258 -7.62 23.64 -23.40
CA GLY A 258 -6.31 23.02 -23.17
C GLY A 258 -5.78 23.15 -21.74
N SER A 259 -6.49 23.84 -20.85
CA SER A 259 -6.16 23.92 -19.44
C SER A 259 -6.57 22.65 -18.68
N TYR A 260 -6.12 22.53 -17.42
CA TYR A 260 -6.57 21.48 -16.51
C TYR A 260 -7.54 22.05 -15.48
N ALA A 261 -8.61 21.30 -15.20
CA ALA A 261 -9.34 21.39 -13.95
C ALA A 261 -9.03 20.14 -13.12
N TYR A 262 -9.16 20.24 -11.80
CA TYR A 262 -8.91 19.11 -10.91
C TYR A 262 -10.21 18.68 -10.26
N TYR A 263 -10.57 17.41 -10.46
CA TYR A 263 -11.75 16.82 -9.82
C TYR A 263 -11.39 16.42 -8.40
N SER A 264 -12.15 16.92 -7.43
CA SER A 264 -12.03 16.54 -6.03
C SER A 264 -13.05 15.48 -5.67
N HIS A 265 -12.62 14.43 -4.98
CA HIS A 265 -13.47 13.29 -4.60
C HIS A 265 -14.26 13.57 -3.31
N TYR A 266 -14.96 14.68 -3.24
CA TYR A 266 -15.66 15.14 -2.02
C TYR A 266 -16.81 14.23 -1.60
N ALA A 267 -17.38 13.45 -2.52
CA ALA A 267 -18.43 12.50 -2.19
C ALA A 267 -17.95 11.42 -1.20
N THR A 268 -16.66 11.07 -1.25
CA THR A 268 -16.05 10.10 -0.34
C THR A 268 -15.42 10.73 0.91
N TYR A 269 -15.12 12.03 0.91
CA TYR A 269 -14.46 12.70 2.02
C TYR A 269 -15.23 12.63 3.36
N PRO A 270 -16.56 12.74 3.39
CA PRO A 270 -17.30 12.57 4.64
C PRO A 270 -17.21 11.17 5.24
N CYS A 271 -16.79 10.17 4.48
CA CYS A 271 -16.71 8.76 4.90
C CYS A 271 -17.98 8.37 5.66
N ALA A 272 -19.08 8.20 4.93
CA ALA A 272 -20.44 8.02 5.48
C ALA A 272 -20.43 7.28 6.83
N ASP A 273 -21.05 7.84 7.84
CA ASP A 273 -21.16 7.34 9.21
C ASP A 273 -19.84 7.02 9.95
N ALA A 274 -18.68 7.26 9.33
CA ALA A 274 -17.40 7.11 10.03
C ALA A 274 -17.14 8.30 10.97
N GLU A 275 -16.58 8.03 12.13
CA GLU A 275 -16.26 9.07 13.13
C GLU A 275 -15.15 10.01 12.65
N TYR A 276 -14.29 9.53 11.78
CA TYR A 276 -13.19 10.29 11.21
C TYR A 276 -13.00 9.93 9.73
N SER A 277 -12.29 10.77 9.02
CA SER A 277 -11.83 10.47 7.66
C SER A 277 -10.33 10.20 7.67
N SER A 278 -9.91 9.15 6.99
CA SER A 278 -8.49 8.83 6.81
C SER A 278 -7.93 9.58 5.61
N LEU A 279 -6.69 10.03 5.70
CA LEU A 279 -6.06 10.85 4.67
C LEU A 279 -4.64 10.41 4.39
N MET A 280 -4.36 10.15 3.12
CA MET A 280 -2.99 10.10 2.62
C MET A 280 -2.58 11.51 2.18
N TYR A 281 -1.61 12.09 2.86
CA TYR A 281 -1.05 13.39 2.55
C TYR A 281 0.40 13.26 2.08
N SER A 282 0.67 13.81 0.92
CA SER A 282 2.03 13.95 0.40
C SER A 282 2.34 15.42 0.17
N VAL A 283 3.52 15.86 0.59
CA VAL A 283 3.98 17.23 0.32
C VAL A 283 3.98 17.52 -1.18
N SER A 284 4.41 16.56 -1.99
CA SER A 284 4.42 16.70 -3.43
C SER A 284 3.03 16.86 -4.05
N LEU A 285 2.05 16.13 -3.54
CA LEU A 285 0.66 16.20 -4.03
C LEU A 285 -0.05 17.46 -3.52
N GLY A 286 0.33 17.96 -2.36
CA GLY A 286 -0.19 19.22 -1.83
C GLY A 286 0.26 20.45 -2.59
N GLN A 287 1.26 20.33 -3.47
CA GLN A 287 1.83 21.39 -4.30
C GLN A 287 1.68 21.04 -5.78
N GLN A 288 0.47 20.81 -6.24
CA GLN A 288 0.19 20.44 -7.63
C GLN A 288 0.79 21.44 -8.62
N ASN A 289 1.36 20.92 -9.71
CA ASN A 289 2.00 21.68 -10.78
C ASN A 289 3.32 22.39 -10.40
N VAL A 290 3.89 22.10 -9.25
CA VAL A 290 5.21 22.60 -8.85
C VAL A 290 6.17 21.42 -8.83
N SER A 291 7.13 21.40 -9.73
CA SER A 291 8.11 20.30 -9.91
C SER A 291 9.46 20.60 -9.26
N ASP A 292 9.57 21.62 -8.41
CA ASP A 292 10.82 22.07 -7.81
C ASP A 292 10.87 21.81 -6.30
N HIS A 293 12.02 22.08 -5.71
CA HIS A 293 12.19 22.04 -4.27
C HIS A 293 11.60 23.30 -3.63
N ILE A 294 10.93 23.12 -2.51
CA ILE A 294 10.32 24.21 -1.73
C ILE A 294 10.90 24.25 -0.32
N SER A 295 10.77 25.41 0.32
CA SER A 295 11.17 25.57 1.71
C SER A 295 10.21 24.83 2.67
N ALA A 296 10.69 24.53 3.88
CA ALA A 296 9.84 24.00 4.95
C ALA A 296 8.67 24.96 5.26
N GLU A 297 8.91 26.26 5.27
CA GLU A 297 7.87 27.27 5.51
C GLU A 297 6.77 27.21 4.46
N THR A 298 7.13 27.09 3.17
CA THR A 298 6.16 26.96 2.08
C THR A 298 5.35 25.66 2.20
N ALA A 299 6.02 24.55 2.54
CA ALA A 299 5.36 23.26 2.72
C ALA A 299 4.36 23.26 3.90
N LEU A 300 4.73 23.89 5.01
CA LEU A 300 3.86 24.03 6.18
C LEU A 300 2.64 24.90 5.87
N ALA A 301 2.82 26.02 5.20
CA ALA A 301 1.72 26.90 4.81
C ALA A 301 0.75 26.19 3.85
N ALA A 302 1.26 25.42 2.91
CA ALA A 302 0.45 24.64 1.98
C ALA A 302 -0.34 23.56 2.71
N MET A 303 0.26 22.85 3.66
CA MET A 303 -0.44 21.85 4.46
C MET A 303 -1.59 22.48 5.26
N GLN A 304 -1.34 23.57 5.96
CA GLN A 304 -2.38 24.26 6.74
C GLN A 304 -3.57 24.65 5.86
N LYS A 305 -3.30 25.22 4.70
CA LYS A 305 -4.33 25.62 3.73
C LYS A 305 -5.13 24.42 3.22
N ASN A 306 -4.45 23.37 2.79
CA ASN A 306 -5.09 22.17 2.27
C ASN A 306 -5.95 21.48 3.33
N MET A 307 -5.43 21.34 4.54
CA MET A 307 -6.17 20.71 5.63
C MET A 307 -7.40 21.53 6.04
N ASN A 308 -7.29 22.84 6.13
CA ASN A 308 -8.43 23.71 6.41
C ASN A 308 -9.52 23.58 5.33
N ASN A 309 -9.13 23.49 4.07
CA ASN A 309 -10.06 23.29 2.96
C ASN A 309 -10.80 21.94 3.07
N LEU A 310 -10.07 20.86 3.36
CA LEU A 310 -10.66 19.53 3.52
C LEU A 310 -11.63 19.47 4.70
N ILE A 311 -11.25 20.01 5.84
CA ILE A 311 -12.11 20.07 7.03
C ILE A 311 -13.35 20.93 6.75
N GLY A 312 -13.19 22.06 6.07
CA GLY A 312 -14.31 22.91 5.67
C GLY A 312 -15.36 22.18 4.84
N LYS A 313 -14.98 21.20 4.07
CA LYS A 313 -15.87 20.39 3.22
C LYS A 313 -16.43 19.15 3.91
N SER A 314 -15.63 18.45 4.70
CA SER A 314 -16.04 17.21 5.36
C SER A 314 -16.70 17.45 6.72
N GLY A 315 -16.37 18.54 7.40
CA GLY A 315 -16.79 18.80 8.79
C GLY A 315 -16.10 17.94 9.83
N LYS A 316 -15.07 17.17 9.44
CA LYS A 316 -14.36 16.23 10.31
C LYS A 316 -12.87 16.52 10.34
N LYS A 317 -12.21 16.24 11.46
CA LYS A 317 -10.75 16.12 11.51
C LYS A 317 -10.33 14.81 10.86
N TYR A 318 -9.11 14.80 10.32
CA TYR A 318 -8.57 13.65 9.60
C TYR A 318 -7.61 12.85 10.46
N PHE A 319 -7.61 11.54 10.29
CA PHE A 319 -6.47 10.71 10.62
C PHE A 319 -5.53 10.73 9.41
N MET A 320 -4.44 11.50 9.51
CA MET A 320 -3.43 11.59 8.46
C MET A 320 -2.55 10.34 8.53
N GLU A 321 -3.10 9.20 8.13
CA GLU A 321 -2.50 7.90 8.34
C GLU A 321 -1.23 7.67 7.54
N GLN A 322 -1.01 8.45 6.50
CA GLN A 322 0.21 8.37 5.70
C GLN A 322 0.72 9.77 5.37
N LEU A 323 1.58 10.28 6.22
CA LEU A 323 2.31 11.52 5.98
C LEU A 323 3.56 11.21 5.17
N LEU A 324 3.55 11.56 3.89
CA LEU A 324 4.72 11.50 3.02
C LEU A 324 5.45 12.83 3.06
N TYR A 325 6.39 12.97 3.98
CA TYR A 325 7.23 14.15 4.16
C TYR A 325 8.38 14.21 3.16
N MET A 326 8.73 13.09 2.57
CA MET A 326 9.64 12.96 1.45
C MET A 326 9.26 11.72 0.64
N ASP A 327 9.56 11.73 -0.65
CA ASP A 327 9.28 10.61 -1.54
C ASP A 327 10.53 10.31 -2.37
N SER A 328 11.13 9.15 -2.12
CA SER A 328 12.31 8.67 -2.83
C SER A 328 11.98 7.81 -4.04
N THR A 329 10.69 7.67 -4.39
CA THR A 329 10.25 6.89 -5.54
C THR A 329 10.66 7.57 -6.84
N GLU A 330 11.47 6.90 -7.66
CA GLU A 330 11.97 7.47 -8.92
C GLU A 330 10.85 7.86 -9.88
N ALA A 331 9.80 7.06 -9.95
CA ALA A 331 8.65 7.34 -10.81
C ALA A 331 8.00 8.71 -10.53
N PHE A 332 8.21 9.26 -9.34
CA PHE A 332 7.68 10.54 -8.89
C PHE A 332 8.75 11.62 -8.68
N SER A 333 9.95 11.41 -9.23
CA SER A 333 11.07 12.37 -9.09
C SER A 333 10.78 13.77 -9.61
N TYR A 334 9.78 13.91 -10.48
CA TYR A 334 9.30 15.19 -10.98
C TYR A 334 8.36 15.92 -10.01
N ASN A 335 7.92 15.28 -8.94
CA ASN A 335 7.05 15.89 -7.95
C ASN A 335 7.83 16.86 -7.05
N THR A 336 7.11 17.82 -6.49
CA THR A 336 7.63 18.76 -5.51
C THR A 336 8.23 18.05 -4.30
N GLN A 337 9.40 18.47 -3.88
CA GLN A 337 10.09 18.00 -2.68
C GLN A 337 10.44 19.19 -1.79
N ILE A 338 10.57 18.95 -0.50
CA ILE A 338 11.14 19.94 0.43
C ILE A 338 12.65 19.96 0.23
N GLU A 339 13.26 21.16 0.30
CA GLU A 339 14.72 21.28 0.34
C GLU A 339 15.29 20.28 1.36
N GLU A 340 16.26 19.48 0.94
CA GLU A 340 16.75 18.35 1.74
C GLU A 340 17.21 18.78 3.14
N ALA A 341 17.91 19.90 3.25
CA ALA A 341 18.38 20.43 4.53
C ALA A 341 17.25 20.95 5.43
N GLN A 342 16.05 21.14 4.91
CA GLN A 342 14.92 21.72 5.63
C GLN A 342 13.85 20.70 6.03
N VAL A 343 13.99 19.43 5.65
CA VAL A 343 13.01 18.39 5.98
C VAL A 343 12.87 18.25 7.50
N GLY A 344 13.98 18.29 8.25
CA GLY A 344 13.96 18.27 9.71
C GLY A 344 13.17 19.41 10.32
N ASP A 345 13.35 20.63 9.80
CA ASP A 345 12.59 21.81 10.24
C ASP A 345 11.10 21.68 9.94
N PHE A 346 10.76 21.15 8.76
CA PHE A 346 9.37 20.84 8.42
C PHE A 346 8.74 19.91 9.47
N VAL A 347 9.40 18.80 9.80
CA VAL A 347 8.90 17.82 10.78
C VAL A 347 8.72 18.46 12.17
N LYS A 348 9.72 19.20 12.65
CA LYS A 348 9.70 19.84 13.98
C LYS A 348 8.58 20.85 14.14
N ASN A 349 8.10 21.45 13.05
CA ASN A 349 7.09 22.51 13.06
C ASN A 349 5.69 22.02 12.68
N LEU A 350 5.47 20.72 12.57
CA LEU A 350 4.18 20.13 12.22
C LEU A 350 3.14 20.17 13.34
N ALA A 351 3.55 20.15 14.60
CA ALA A 351 2.64 19.96 15.73
C ALA A 351 1.43 20.90 15.76
N PRO A 352 1.58 22.22 15.54
CA PRO A 352 0.43 23.12 15.55
C PRO A 352 -0.61 22.77 14.48
N ILE A 353 -0.14 22.42 13.26
CA ILE A 353 -1.02 22.07 12.15
C ILE A 353 -1.73 20.75 12.44
N LEU A 354 -0.98 19.74 12.89
CA LEU A 354 -1.53 18.42 13.19
C LEU A 354 -2.55 18.47 14.33
N LYS A 355 -2.29 19.22 15.40
CA LYS A 355 -3.24 19.42 16.50
C LYS A 355 -4.53 20.09 16.06
N ASP A 356 -4.43 21.06 15.16
CA ASP A 356 -5.58 21.83 14.67
C ASP A 356 -6.46 21.01 13.71
N THR A 357 -5.88 20.16 12.89
CA THR A 357 -6.54 19.60 11.72
C THR A 357 -6.70 18.08 11.73
N THR A 358 -6.03 17.38 12.65
CA THR A 358 -6.02 15.92 12.68
C THR A 358 -6.35 15.36 14.04
N CYS A 359 -6.85 14.12 14.07
CA CYS A 359 -7.03 13.34 15.30
C CYS A 359 -5.89 12.34 15.54
N GLY A 360 -4.95 12.27 14.61
CA GLY A 360 -3.77 11.41 14.66
C GLY A 360 -2.97 11.55 13.39
N TYR A 361 -1.73 11.07 13.41
CA TYR A 361 -0.91 10.96 12.22
C TYR A 361 -0.17 9.62 12.19
N GLY A 362 0.22 9.21 10.98
CA GLY A 362 1.09 8.08 10.74
C GLY A 362 2.13 8.46 9.72
N LEU A 363 3.27 7.82 9.75
CA LEU A 363 4.32 8.10 8.79
C LEU A 363 4.65 6.89 7.92
N TRP A 364 5.09 7.19 6.73
CA TRP A 364 5.73 6.33 5.77
C TRP A 364 6.99 7.07 5.29
N VAL A 365 8.20 6.58 5.56
CA VAL A 365 8.59 5.29 6.07
C VAL A 365 9.50 5.45 7.31
N TYR A 366 9.23 4.67 8.35
CA TYR A 366 10.01 4.66 9.58
C TYR A 366 11.38 4.02 9.41
N ARG A 367 11.43 2.89 8.70
CA ARG A 367 12.65 2.18 8.38
C ARG A 367 12.80 2.04 6.87
N ASN A 368 14.00 2.28 6.36
CA ASN A 368 14.29 2.08 4.94
C ASN A 368 14.06 0.62 4.56
N TYR A 369 13.58 0.38 3.36
CA TYR A 369 13.31 -0.94 2.82
C TYR A 369 13.65 -1.00 1.34
N VAL A 370 13.81 -2.22 0.82
CA VAL A 370 14.03 -2.45 -0.61
C VAL A 370 12.71 -2.82 -1.29
N ASN A 371 12.58 -2.48 -2.57
CA ASN A 371 11.42 -2.84 -3.37
C ASN A 371 11.50 -4.31 -3.84
N ASP A 372 11.59 -5.23 -2.89
CA ASP A 372 11.73 -6.66 -3.15
C ASP A 372 10.52 -7.23 -3.90
N CYS A 373 10.77 -7.92 -5.01
CA CYS A 373 9.72 -8.53 -5.84
C CYS A 373 9.60 -10.06 -5.67
N VAL A 374 10.42 -10.68 -4.83
CA VAL A 374 10.35 -12.12 -4.57
C VAL A 374 9.30 -12.41 -3.52
N TYR A 375 8.30 -13.20 -3.88
CA TYR A 375 7.28 -13.65 -2.95
C TYR A 375 7.78 -14.86 -2.15
N ASN A 376 7.52 -14.86 -0.84
CA ASN A 376 7.93 -15.94 0.07
C ASN A 376 9.43 -16.32 -0.07
N GLY A 377 10.29 -15.33 -0.20
CA GLY A 377 11.75 -15.52 -0.28
C GLY A 377 12.38 -15.94 1.05
N GLN A 378 11.65 -15.81 2.15
CA GLN A 378 12.06 -16.27 3.48
C GLN A 378 11.52 -17.67 3.81
N PHE A 379 10.80 -18.30 2.91
CA PHE A 379 10.24 -19.65 3.05
C PHE A 379 9.43 -19.88 4.33
N ALA A 380 8.90 -18.83 4.93
CA ALA A 380 8.04 -18.94 6.11
C ALA A 380 6.77 -19.76 5.82
N LEU A 381 6.33 -19.75 4.56
CA LEU A 381 5.19 -20.52 4.05
C LEU A 381 5.66 -21.79 3.29
N GLY A 382 6.81 -22.32 3.62
CA GLY A 382 7.41 -23.45 2.90
C GLY A 382 7.75 -23.06 1.47
N THR A 383 7.28 -23.85 0.49
CA THR A 383 7.51 -23.60 -0.94
C THR A 383 6.34 -22.87 -1.63
N THR A 384 5.39 -22.34 -0.87
CA THR A 384 4.26 -21.60 -1.44
C THR A 384 4.76 -20.45 -2.33
N GLY A 385 4.22 -20.36 -3.54
CA GLY A 385 4.64 -19.36 -4.53
C GLY A 385 5.85 -19.77 -5.38
N TRP A 386 6.45 -20.91 -5.08
CA TRP A 386 7.56 -21.49 -5.83
C TRP A 386 7.12 -22.78 -6.52
N GLU A 387 7.55 -22.96 -7.78
CA GLU A 387 7.49 -24.26 -8.45
C GLU A 387 8.80 -24.99 -8.17
N THR A 388 8.73 -26.27 -7.82
CA THR A 388 9.89 -27.06 -7.44
C THR A 388 10.01 -28.33 -8.28
N THR A 389 11.24 -28.70 -8.66
CA THR A 389 11.56 -29.99 -9.27
C THR A 389 12.77 -30.59 -8.55
N GLY A 390 12.82 -31.93 -8.51
CA GLY A 390 13.86 -32.63 -7.80
C GLY A 390 13.59 -32.74 -6.30
N THR A 391 14.66 -32.80 -5.50
CA THR A 391 14.58 -32.92 -4.06
C THR A 391 14.70 -31.56 -3.39
N VAL A 392 13.55 -31.05 -2.93
CA VAL A 392 13.41 -29.75 -2.27
C VAL A 392 12.64 -29.97 -0.97
N GLN A 393 13.23 -29.60 0.16
CA GLN A 393 12.67 -29.86 1.48
C GLN A 393 12.68 -28.63 2.36
N ASN A 394 11.66 -28.49 3.19
CA ASN A 394 11.64 -27.48 4.25
C ASN A 394 12.69 -27.81 5.31
N THR A 395 13.40 -26.82 5.76
CA THR A 395 14.41 -26.94 6.82
C THR A 395 14.44 -25.66 7.66
N GLU A 396 15.40 -25.54 8.54
CA GLU A 396 15.60 -24.37 9.40
C GLU A 396 17.08 -24.05 9.56
N HIS A 397 17.39 -22.79 9.81
CA HIS A 397 18.69 -22.35 10.27
C HIS A 397 18.50 -21.22 11.29
N ASP A 398 19.20 -21.27 12.41
CA ASP A 398 19.17 -20.24 13.46
C ASP A 398 17.73 -19.81 13.85
N GLY A 399 16.79 -20.78 13.89
CA GLY A 399 15.40 -20.53 14.21
C GLY A 399 14.54 -19.97 13.07
N SER A 400 15.14 -19.71 11.90
CA SER A 400 14.43 -19.24 10.71
C SER A 400 14.11 -20.39 9.77
N LYS A 401 12.93 -20.40 9.17
CA LYS A 401 12.57 -21.36 8.12
C LYS A 401 13.43 -21.13 6.89
N ALA A 402 13.76 -22.21 6.22
CA ALA A 402 14.62 -22.20 5.06
C ALA A 402 14.21 -23.36 4.13
N ILE A 403 14.85 -23.43 2.98
CA ILE A 403 14.65 -24.50 2.02
C ILE A 403 15.97 -25.19 1.74
N SER A 404 15.93 -26.52 1.61
CA SER A 404 17.08 -27.34 1.27
C SER A 404 16.92 -27.84 -0.16
N LEU A 405 17.92 -27.60 -1.00
CA LEU A 405 17.99 -28.11 -2.37
C LEU A 405 19.13 -29.12 -2.49
N GLU A 406 18.85 -30.27 -3.10
CA GLU A 406 19.86 -31.24 -3.52
C GLU A 406 20.35 -30.94 -4.94
N LYS A 407 21.45 -31.56 -5.32
CA LYS A 407 22.01 -31.45 -6.67
C LYS A 407 20.94 -31.71 -7.74
N GLY A 408 20.87 -30.82 -8.71
CA GLY A 408 19.94 -30.94 -9.84
C GLY A 408 18.50 -30.54 -9.56
N SER A 409 18.21 -30.10 -8.33
CA SER A 409 16.91 -29.55 -7.98
C SER A 409 16.78 -28.12 -8.47
N VAL A 410 15.56 -27.72 -8.79
CA VAL A 410 15.25 -26.38 -9.31
C VAL A 410 14.06 -25.79 -8.55
N ILE A 411 14.17 -24.54 -8.15
CA ILE A 411 13.03 -23.74 -7.70
C ILE A 411 12.84 -22.56 -8.65
N THR A 412 11.61 -22.28 -9.03
CA THR A 412 11.28 -21.19 -9.96
C THR A 412 10.13 -20.34 -9.44
N GLN A 413 10.16 -19.07 -9.81
CA GLN A 413 9.06 -18.16 -9.55
C GLN A 413 8.89 -17.22 -10.74
N LYS A 414 7.66 -17.13 -11.26
CA LYS A 414 7.30 -16.09 -12.22
C LYS A 414 7.08 -14.80 -11.45
N VAL A 415 8.04 -13.90 -11.56
CA VAL A 415 7.99 -12.61 -10.88
C VAL A 415 7.25 -11.63 -11.78
N GLN A 416 6.06 -11.22 -11.36
CA GLN A 416 5.24 -10.24 -12.09
C GLN A 416 5.15 -8.90 -11.35
N GLY A 417 5.89 -8.74 -10.28
CA GLY A 417 5.97 -7.50 -9.54
C GLY A 417 6.66 -6.39 -10.33
N ARG A 418 6.47 -5.17 -9.88
CA ARG A 418 7.10 -4.00 -10.50
C ARG A 418 8.49 -3.79 -9.91
N LEU A 419 9.52 -4.02 -10.71
CA LEU A 419 10.82 -3.45 -10.43
C LEU A 419 10.94 -2.13 -11.18
N ALA A 420 11.16 -1.05 -10.44
CA ALA A 420 11.46 0.24 -11.05
C ALA A 420 12.71 0.08 -11.94
N LYS A 421 12.65 0.65 -13.16
CA LYS A 421 13.78 0.61 -14.07
C LYS A 421 14.96 1.36 -13.49
N ARG A 422 16.09 0.65 -13.34
CA ARG A 422 17.37 1.18 -12.87
C ARG A 422 18.47 0.61 -13.77
N ASP A 423 19.73 0.89 -13.42
CA ASP A 423 20.86 0.31 -14.15
C ASP A 423 21.02 -1.18 -13.87
N GLN A 424 20.72 -1.59 -12.65
CA GLN A 424 20.95 -2.96 -12.18
C GLN A 424 19.79 -3.53 -11.39
N ILE A 425 19.68 -4.86 -11.43
CA ILE A 425 18.88 -5.67 -10.52
C ILE A 425 19.85 -6.24 -9.47
N HIS A 426 19.54 -6.07 -8.19
CA HIS A 426 20.30 -6.59 -7.08
C HIS A 426 19.63 -7.84 -6.52
N VAL A 427 20.45 -8.84 -6.15
CA VAL A 427 19.98 -10.06 -5.50
C VAL A 427 20.76 -10.25 -4.21
N LYS A 428 20.06 -10.49 -3.11
CA LYS A 428 20.62 -10.86 -1.82
C LYS A 428 19.99 -12.16 -1.35
N PHE A 429 20.78 -13.02 -0.72
CA PHE A 429 20.26 -14.27 -0.16
C PHE A 429 21.20 -14.79 0.93
N TRP A 430 20.66 -15.61 1.82
CA TRP A 430 21.45 -16.41 2.74
C TRP A 430 21.59 -17.82 2.19
N ALA A 431 22.76 -18.42 2.35
CA ALA A 431 23.02 -19.79 1.91
C ALA A 431 24.02 -20.48 2.80
N ALA A 432 23.89 -21.80 2.91
CA ALA A 432 24.86 -22.67 3.58
C ALA A 432 25.06 -23.95 2.76
N PRO A 433 26.30 -24.32 2.41
CA PRO A 433 26.55 -25.57 1.73
C PRO A 433 26.42 -26.73 2.72
N LYS A 434 25.89 -27.87 2.25
CA LYS A 434 25.84 -29.08 3.09
C LYS A 434 27.19 -29.73 3.21
N ASN A 435 27.96 -29.79 2.14
CA ASN A 435 29.29 -30.36 2.08
C ASN A 435 30.14 -29.61 1.06
N GLY A 436 31.30 -29.10 1.49
CA GLY A 436 32.23 -28.41 0.62
C GLY A 436 31.64 -27.10 0.04
N THR A 437 31.98 -26.76 -1.17
CA THR A 437 31.50 -25.58 -1.87
C THR A 437 30.32 -25.94 -2.79
N ALA A 438 29.20 -25.25 -2.63
CA ALA A 438 28.07 -25.36 -3.55
C ALA A 438 28.08 -24.19 -4.55
N LYS A 439 27.91 -24.50 -5.82
CA LYS A 439 27.73 -23.50 -6.88
C LYS A 439 26.24 -23.31 -7.10
N VAL A 440 25.71 -22.18 -6.66
CA VAL A 440 24.29 -21.83 -6.78
C VAL A 440 24.13 -20.92 -7.99
N THR A 441 23.31 -21.32 -8.93
CA THR A 441 23.07 -20.59 -10.17
C THR A 441 21.69 -19.97 -10.17
N PHE A 442 21.66 -18.65 -10.34
CA PHE A 442 20.45 -17.86 -10.55
C PHE A 442 20.28 -17.59 -12.02
N GLN A 443 19.13 -17.99 -12.58
CA GLN A 443 18.68 -17.57 -13.90
C GLN A 443 17.63 -16.50 -13.70
N ILE A 444 17.89 -15.29 -14.19
CA ILE A 444 16.96 -14.15 -14.10
C ILE A 444 16.66 -13.71 -15.52
N GLY A 445 15.47 -14.07 -16.03
CA GLY A 445 15.18 -13.95 -17.44
C GLY A 445 16.17 -14.77 -18.27
N ASP A 446 16.92 -14.13 -19.14
CA ASP A 446 17.95 -14.75 -19.98
C ASP A 446 19.38 -14.61 -19.41
N GLN A 447 19.54 -13.99 -18.25
CA GLN A 447 20.85 -13.82 -17.61
C GLN A 447 21.09 -14.89 -16.54
N LYS A 448 22.32 -15.37 -16.47
CA LYS A 448 22.78 -16.34 -15.46
C LYS A 448 23.85 -15.73 -14.58
N LYS A 449 23.78 -16.04 -13.27
CA LYS A 449 24.82 -15.72 -12.32
C LYS A 449 25.05 -16.91 -11.41
N THR A 450 26.28 -17.38 -11.31
CA THR A 450 26.68 -18.46 -10.41
C THR A 450 27.46 -17.91 -9.23
N VAL A 451 27.01 -18.26 -8.03
CA VAL A 451 27.64 -17.85 -6.78
C VAL A 451 28.26 -19.07 -6.10
N GLN A 452 29.53 -18.95 -5.71
CA GLN A 452 30.19 -19.99 -4.95
C GLN A 452 29.91 -19.82 -3.46
N VAL A 453 29.14 -20.75 -2.90
CA VAL A 453 28.80 -20.78 -1.49
C VAL A 453 29.76 -21.70 -0.76
N ARG A 454 30.76 -21.13 -0.07
CA ARG A 454 31.81 -21.86 0.61
C ARG A 454 31.51 -22.09 2.08
N GLU A 455 30.76 -21.20 2.68
CA GLU A 455 30.37 -21.24 4.09
C GLU A 455 28.98 -20.62 4.27
N ALA A 456 28.38 -20.86 5.43
CA ALA A 456 27.10 -20.26 5.77
C ALA A 456 27.24 -18.73 5.88
N GLY A 457 26.34 -17.99 5.25
CA GLY A 457 26.33 -16.54 5.32
C GLY A 457 25.47 -15.88 4.26
N ASN A 458 25.57 -14.57 4.21
CA ASN A 458 24.86 -13.74 3.24
C ASN A 458 25.71 -13.55 1.98
N TYR A 459 25.06 -13.64 0.86
CA TYR A 459 25.65 -13.46 -0.47
C TYR A 459 24.86 -12.43 -1.26
N GLU A 460 25.54 -11.74 -2.16
CA GLU A 460 24.89 -10.76 -3.03
C GLU A 460 25.55 -10.71 -4.40
N PHE A 461 24.79 -10.33 -5.39
CA PHE A 461 25.28 -10.00 -6.72
C PHE A 461 24.34 -9.03 -7.41
N SER A 462 24.79 -8.49 -8.53
CA SER A 462 23.98 -7.59 -9.36
C SER A 462 24.11 -8.01 -10.82
N ILE A 463 23.04 -7.76 -11.58
CA ILE A 463 23.00 -7.95 -13.03
C ILE A 463 22.46 -6.67 -13.68
N PRO A 464 22.73 -6.42 -14.96
CA PRO A 464 22.08 -5.35 -15.69
C PRO A 464 20.56 -5.49 -15.65
N TRP A 465 19.85 -4.36 -15.55
CA TRP A 465 18.38 -4.38 -15.56
C TRP A 465 17.85 -4.93 -16.88
N GLN A 466 16.75 -5.67 -16.82
CA GLN A 466 16.05 -6.20 -17.98
C GLN A 466 14.55 -6.29 -17.71
N VAL A 467 13.75 -6.39 -18.77
CA VAL A 467 12.28 -6.44 -18.68
C VAL A 467 11.79 -7.74 -18.06
N ASN A 468 12.37 -8.87 -18.46
CA ASN A 468 12.01 -10.18 -17.91
C ASN A 468 12.96 -10.53 -16.75
N TYR A 469 12.41 -10.73 -15.57
CA TYR A 469 13.17 -11.12 -14.37
C TYR A 469 12.55 -12.33 -13.65
N ASP A 470 11.89 -13.23 -14.40
CA ASP A 470 11.49 -14.53 -13.87
C ASP A 470 12.72 -15.26 -13.31
N LEU A 471 12.54 -15.84 -12.13
CA LEU A 471 13.62 -16.36 -11.30
C LEU A 471 13.66 -17.89 -11.30
N SER A 472 14.85 -18.46 -11.56
CA SER A 472 15.12 -19.89 -11.42
C SER A 472 16.42 -20.08 -10.66
N ILE A 473 16.44 -20.98 -9.70
CA ILE A 473 17.62 -21.25 -8.85
C ILE A 473 17.94 -22.74 -8.90
N THR A 474 19.18 -23.07 -9.19
CA THR A 474 19.72 -24.43 -9.22
C THR A 474 21.00 -24.51 -8.40
N THR A 475 21.43 -25.73 -8.07
CA THR A 475 22.68 -25.97 -7.35
C THR A 475 23.37 -27.22 -7.87
N ASP A 476 24.72 -27.23 -7.85
CA ASP A 476 25.52 -28.40 -8.20
C ASP A 476 25.77 -29.34 -7.01
N ARG A 477 25.53 -28.88 -5.78
CA ARG A 477 25.62 -29.65 -4.55
C ARG A 477 24.55 -29.21 -3.57
N GLY A 478 24.26 -30.03 -2.56
CA GLY A 478 23.31 -29.70 -1.52
C GLY A 478 23.58 -28.35 -0.88
N VAL A 479 22.55 -27.52 -0.81
CA VAL A 479 22.60 -26.17 -0.24
C VAL A 479 21.30 -25.86 0.50
N THR A 480 21.41 -25.08 1.57
CA THR A 480 20.27 -24.46 2.23
C THR A 480 20.18 -23.02 1.80
N LEU A 481 18.98 -22.55 1.44
CA LEU A 481 18.73 -21.19 1.01
C LEU A 481 17.68 -20.53 1.91
N ASP A 482 17.83 -19.23 2.13
CA ASP A 482 16.87 -18.41 2.86
C ASP A 482 17.03 -16.94 2.47
N ASN A 483 16.06 -16.10 2.84
CA ASN A 483 16.10 -14.65 2.69
C ASN A 483 16.45 -14.17 1.28
N ILE A 484 15.81 -14.75 0.27
CA ILE A 484 16.03 -14.37 -1.13
C ILE A 484 15.29 -13.08 -1.40
N LYS A 485 16.01 -12.03 -1.80
CA LYS A 485 15.48 -10.74 -2.21
C LYS A 485 16.01 -10.35 -3.58
N MET A 486 15.14 -9.81 -4.41
CA MET A 486 15.50 -9.24 -5.71
C MET A 486 14.86 -7.87 -5.85
N TYR A 487 15.67 -6.84 -6.09
CA TYR A 487 15.21 -5.46 -6.03
C TYR A 487 16.07 -4.55 -6.92
N THR A 488 15.60 -3.34 -7.19
CA THR A 488 16.33 -2.35 -7.99
C THR A 488 16.73 -1.11 -7.20
N HIS A 489 16.01 -0.76 -6.15
CA HIS A 489 16.41 0.38 -5.31
C HIS A 489 15.85 0.25 -3.89
N GLU A 490 16.38 1.10 -3.02
CA GLU A 490 15.94 1.27 -1.65
C GLU A 490 15.01 2.48 -1.53
N GLN A 491 13.92 2.30 -0.79
CA GLN A 491 13.07 3.40 -0.35
C GLN A 491 13.57 3.90 1.00
N TYR A 492 13.75 5.19 1.13
CA TYR A 492 14.33 5.77 2.35
C TYR A 492 13.56 6.99 2.86
N GLY A 493 13.49 7.09 4.18
CA GLY A 493 12.87 8.18 4.90
C GLY A 493 13.79 8.89 5.87
N ARG A 494 15.07 8.54 5.95
CA ARG A 494 16.10 9.15 6.79
C ARG A 494 15.84 9.05 8.30
N ILE A 495 15.05 8.06 8.75
CA ILE A 495 14.83 7.81 10.19
C ILE A 495 15.69 6.64 10.66
N TYR A 496 15.52 5.48 10.06
CA TYR A 496 16.38 4.31 10.23
C TYR A 496 16.73 3.72 8.88
N ASP A 497 17.99 3.31 8.70
CA ASP A 497 18.41 2.62 7.48
C ASP A 497 17.93 1.16 7.44
N THR A 498 18.22 0.43 6.36
CA THR A 498 17.82 -0.97 6.21
C THR A 498 18.42 -1.88 7.28
N ASP A 499 19.56 -1.53 7.84
CA ASP A 499 20.21 -2.27 8.94
C ASP A 499 19.68 -1.88 10.33
N GLY A 500 18.80 -0.88 10.39
CA GLY A 500 18.23 -0.38 11.63
C GLY A 500 19.09 0.67 12.35
N ASN A 501 20.05 1.27 11.66
CA ASN A 501 20.87 2.35 12.22
C ASN A 501 20.11 3.69 12.14
N GLU A 502 20.20 4.48 13.22
CA GLU A 502 19.55 5.78 13.31
C GLU A 502 20.13 6.77 12.29
N GLN A 503 19.24 7.54 11.67
CA GLN A 503 19.57 8.62 10.74
C GLN A 503 19.07 9.97 11.29
N ASP A 504 19.31 11.05 10.56
CA ASP A 504 19.14 12.43 11.06
C ASP A 504 17.70 12.81 11.41
N LEU A 505 16.69 12.27 10.73
CA LEU A 505 15.29 12.63 11.00
C LEU A 505 14.68 11.94 12.24
N ALA A 506 15.32 10.93 12.80
CA ALA A 506 14.82 10.28 14.02
C ALA A 506 14.64 11.28 15.17
N ALA A 507 15.63 12.14 15.39
CA ALA A 507 15.53 13.20 16.41
C ALA A 507 14.41 14.19 16.12
N SER A 508 14.17 14.53 14.86
CA SER A 508 13.09 15.44 14.46
C SER A 508 11.70 14.88 14.78
N PHE A 509 11.50 13.59 14.52
CA PHE A 509 10.23 12.91 14.84
C PHE A 509 10.05 12.72 16.36
N ARG A 510 11.10 12.44 17.12
CA ARG A 510 11.02 12.42 18.59
C ARG A 510 10.57 13.77 19.14
N GLU A 511 11.09 14.86 18.60
CA GLU A 511 10.70 16.22 18.98
C GLU A 511 9.24 16.52 18.62
N LEU A 512 8.82 16.13 17.41
CA LEU A 512 7.42 16.26 16.97
C LEU A 512 6.48 15.49 17.92
N ASN A 513 6.79 14.23 18.20
CA ASN A 513 5.94 13.40 19.08
C ASN A 513 5.81 13.96 20.48
N LYS A 514 6.89 14.54 21.02
CA LYS A 514 6.86 15.22 22.30
C LYS A 514 5.98 16.47 22.27
N ALA A 515 6.02 17.23 21.20
CA ALA A 515 5.19 18.42 21.02
C ALA A 515 3.70 18.09 20.86
N LEU A 516 3.37 16.87 20.45
CA LEU A 516 2.00 16.36 20.28
C LEU A 516 1.40 15.78 21.58
N ASP A 517 2.19 15.60 22.61
CA ASP A 517 1.72 15.08 23.91
C ASP A 517 0.78 16.07 24.64
#